data_5c09d3c3d9e850a2298660f0a69441af
#
_entry.id   5c09d3c3d9e850a2298660f0a69441af
#
_cell.length_a   1.000
_cell.length_b   1.000
_cell.length_c   1.000
_cell.angle_alpha   90.00
_cell.angle_beta   90.00
_cell.angle_gamma   90.00
#
_symmetry.space_group_name_H-M   'P 1'
#
loop_
_entity.id
_entity.type
_entity.pdbx_description
1 polymer ?
#
loop_
_entity_poly.entity_id
_entity_poly.type
_entity_poly.pdbx_seq_one_letter_code
_entity_poly.pdbx_strand_id
1 'polypeptide(L)'
;MTDAETGNGNGEFALIDRLLKPLAANTPAALGLTDDAAVLSPTPGKDLILAKDAMVAGVHFLEDDAPEDVARKLLRVNLSDLAAMGAAPVGYLVASFWPEKLPSNWIEGFAAGLEKDQNEFGIGLLGGDTVRTPGPLSLSLTAVGEVTAGQALRRNGAAEGDLIVVSGTIGDGALGLLALKGALVGLDEDLQKKLIDRYHLPQPRLALGKLLTGKATACIDISD
;
A
#
# COMPACT_ATOMS: atom_id res chain seq x y z
N MET A 1 16.55 28.40 -11.71
CA MET A 1 16.59 28.35 -13.19
C MET A 1 15.29 27.74 -13.64
N THR A 2 14.50 28.49 -14.33
CA THR A 2 13.11 28.25 -14.67
C THR A 2 13.00 27.20 -15.77
N ASP A 3 12.41 26.03 -15.46
CA ASP A 3 12.04 24.99 -16.44
C ASP A 3 10.78 25.39 -17.26
N ALA A 4 10.98 26.39 -18.11
CA ALA A 4 9.96 26.81 -19.06
C ALA A 4 10.48 26.56 -20.49
N GLU A 5 10.86 25.32 -20.83
CA GLU A 5 11.08 24.93 -22.24
C GLU A 5 11.31 23.41 -22.35
N THR A 6 10.25 22.61 -22.29
CA THR A 6 10.12 21.40 -23.12
C THR A 6 8.62 21.09 -23.21
N GLY A 7 8.02 21.56 -24.28
CA GLY A 7 6.63 21.26 -24.66
C GLY A 7 6.45 19.83 -25.17
N ASN A 8 6.85 18.86 -24.38
CA ASN A 8 6.49 17.46 -24.54
C ASN A 8 5.74 17.03 -23.26
N GLY A 9 4.55 16.44 -23.37
CA GLY A 9 3.68 16.02 -22.28
C GLY A 9 4.25 15.02 -21.26
N ASN A 10 5.53 15.10 -20.94
CA ASN A 10 6.27 14.29 -20.00
C ASN A 10 6.77 15.09 -18.77
N GLY A 11 6.29 16.30 -18.55
CA GLY A 11 6.57 17.06 -17.33
C GLY A 11 5.84 16.46 -16.12
N GLU A 12 6.32 16.75 -14.92
CA GLU A 12 5.71 16.30 -13.65
C GLU A 12 4.21 16.61 -13.58
N PHE A 13 3.81 17.84 -13.92
CA PHE A 13 2.39 18.24 -13.96
C PHE A 13 1.57 17.43 -14.94
N ALA A 14 2.11 17.11 -16.13
CA ALA A 14 1.43 16.28 -17.10
C ALA A 14 1.26 14.83 -16.62
N LEU A 15 2.20 14.31 -15.85
CA LEU A 15 2.13 13.01 -15.20
C LEU A 15 1.05 13.01 -14.11
N ILE A 16 1.05 14.04 -13.25
CA ILE A 16 0.03 14.22 -12.20
C ILE A 16 -1.36 14.28 -12.83
N ASP A 17 -1.56 15.15 -13.81
CA ASP A 17 -2.87 15.32 -14.45
C ASP A 17 -3.37 14.04 -15.15
N ARG A 18 -2.48 13.31 -15.79
CA ARG A 18 -2.83 12.12 -16.57
C ARG A 18 -3.03 10.87 -15.71
N LEU A 19 -2.17 10.64 -14.73
CA LEU A 19 -2.08 9.36 -14.01
C LEU A 19 -2.53 9.43 -12.55
N LEU A 20 -2.24 10.52 -11.85
CA LEU A 20 -2.53 10.61 -10.40
C LEU A 20 -3.87 11.30 -10.11
N LYS A 21 -4.22 12.32 -10.87
CA LYS A 21 -5.50 13.04 -10.69
C LYS A 21 -6.74 12.15 -10.83
N PRO A 22 -6.79 11.19 -11.77
CA PRO A 22 -7.89 10.22 -11.81
C PRO A 22 -8.03 9.39 -10.54
N LEU A 23 -6.90 9.03 -9.89
CA LEU A 23 -6.89 8.29 -8.62
C LEU A 23 -7.49 9.09 -7.45
N ALA A 24 -7.47 10.42 -7.51
CA ALA A 24 -8.04 11.31 -6.51
C ALA A 24 -9.49 11.72 -6.81
N ALA A 25 -10.04 11.34 -7.97
CA ALA A 25 -11.34 11.83 -8.45
C ALA A 25 -12.52 11.57 -7.48
N ASN A 26 -12.47 10.44 -6.75
CA ASN A 26 -13.48 10.06 -5.78
C ASN A 26 -13.08 10.40 -4.32
N THR A 27 -12.04 11.23 -4.14
CA THR A 27 -11.49 11.58 -2.83
C THR A 27 -11.60 13.11 -2.62
N PRO A 28 -12.74 13.64 -2.15
CA PRO A 28 -12.93 15.10 -2.01
C PRO A 28 -11.87 15.79 -1.16
N ALA A 29 -11.32 15.10 -0.16
CA ALA A 29 -10.24 15.59 0.69
C ALA A 29 -8.95 15.93 -0.08
N ALA A 30 -8.72 15.31 -1.26
CA ALA A 30 -7.57 15.55 -2.11
C ALA A 30 -7.63 16.87 -2.89
N LEU A 31 -8.77 17.58 -2.88
CA LEU A 31 -8.98 18.86 -3.57
C LEU A 31 -8.60 18.81 -5.07
N GLY A 32 -8.76 17.62 -5.70
CA GLY A 32 -8.39 17.38 -7.10
C GLY A 32 -6.89 17.46 -7.40
N LEU A 33 -6.03 17.36 -6.39
CA LEU A 33 -4.56 17.55 -6.46
C LEU A 33 -4.17 18.92 -7.05
N THR A 34 -4.91 19.97 -6.72
CA THR A 34 -4.66 21.34 -7.21
C THR A 34 -4.18 22.30 -6.14
N ASP A 35 -4.20 21.88 -4.87
CA ASP A 35 -3.73 22.61 -3.72
C ASP A 35 -2.46 21.99 -3.13
N ASP A 36 -1.78 22.72 -2.24
CA ASP A 36 -0.52 22.31 -1.60
C ASP A 36 -0.68 21.10 -0.66
N ALA A 37 -1.91 20.80 -0.22
CA ALA A 37 -2.21 19.72 0.72
C ALA A 37 -3.65 19.21 0.59
N ALA A 38 -3.89 18.01 1.09
CA ALA A 38 -5.23 17.47 1.31
C ALA A 38 -5.86 18.03 2.58
N VAL A 39 -7.18 18.20 2.59
CA VAL A 39 -7.94 18.59 3.78
C VAL A 39 -8.81 17.43 4.24
N LEU A 40 -8.40 16.76 5.31
CA LEU A 40 -9.09 15.62 5.87
C LEU A 40 -9.75 15.99 7.19
N SER A 41 -11.07 15.93 7.25
CA SER A 41 -11.84 16.11 8.49
C SER A 41 -12.16 14.75 9.10
N PRO A 42 -11.69 14.44 10.32
CA PRO A 42 -12.02 13.18 10.97
C PRO A 42 -13.53 13.04 11.19
N THR A 43 -14.03 11.82 11.05
CA THR A 43 -15.42 11.51 11.42
C THR A 43 -15.60 11.73 12.94
N PRO A 44 -16.64 12.46 13.41
CA PRO A 44 -16.88 12.65 14.83
C PRO A 44 -16.91 11.34 15.61
N GLY A 45 -16.18 11.27 16.73
CA GLY A 45 -16.10 10.07 17.57
C GLY A 45 -15.17 8.98 17.05
N LYS A 46 -14.28 9.32 16.10
CA LYS A 46 -13.25 8.43 15.59
C LYS A 46 -11.86 8.93 15.92
N ASP A 47 -10.93 7.97 16.10
CA ASP A 47 -9.49 8.23 16.09
C ASP A 47 -8.96 7.99 14.69
N LEU A 48 -8.00 8.79 14.25
CA LEU A 48 -7.24 8.56 13.04
C LEU A 48 -6.08 7.59 13.33
N ILE A 49 -5.93 6.59 12.47
CA ILE A 49 -4.81 5.64 12.47
C ILE A 49 -3.96 5.93 11.24
N LEU A 50 -2.66 6.12 11.47
CA LEU A 50 -1.70 6.36 10.40
C LEU A 50 -0.70 5.21 10.37
N ALA A 51 -0.60 4.55 9.23
CA ALA A 51 0.41 3.54 8.93
C ALA A 51 1.37 4.07 7.87
N LYS A 52 2.62 3.61 7.88
CA LYS A 52 3.62 4.04 6.91
C LYS A 52 4.62 2.95 6.62
N ASP A 53 4.73 2.59 5.35
CA ASP A 53 5.76 1.71 4.82
C ASP A 53 6.53 2.34 3.67
N ALA A 54 7.72 1.79 3.44
CA ALA A 54 8.55 2.14 2.30
C ALA A 54 9.10 0.85 1.65
N MET A 55 9.19 0.87 0.33
CA MET A 55 9.70 -0.24 -0.46
C MET A 55 10.82 0.24 -1.38
N VAL A 56 11.87 -0.58 -1.52
CA VAL A 56 13.04 -0.32 -2.39
C VAL A 56 13.23 -1.51 -3.31
N ALA A 57 13.42 -1.25 -4.60
CA ALA A 57 13.71 -2.27 -5.60
C ALA A 57 14.97 -3.07 -5.24
N GLY A 58 14.95 -4.38 -5.44
CA GLY A 58 16.01 -5.31 -5.06
C GLY A 58 16.05 -5.66 -3.56
N VAL A 59 15.24 -4.99 -2.72
CA VAL A 59 15.15 -5.26 -1.27
C VAL A 59 13.75 -5.81 -0.91
N HIS A 60 12.69 -5.06 -1.23
CA HIS A 60 11.32 -5.39 -0.83
C HIS A 60 10.48 -5.97 -2.00
N PHE A 61 10.94 -5.76 -3.21
CA PHE A 61 10.39 -6.33 -4.43
C PHE A 61 11.52 -6.54 -5.45
N LEU A 62 11.32 -7.43 -6.42
CA LEU A 62 12.30 -7.70 -7.45
C LEU A 62 12.29 -6.58 -8.50
N GLU A 63 13.43 -6.32 -9.13
CA GLU A 63 13.57 -5.25 -10.14
C GLU A 63 12.67 -5.48 -11.37
N ASP A 64 12.34 -6.74 -11.65
CA ASP A 64 11.51 -7.21 -12.75
C ASP A 64 10.04 -7.50 -12.34
N ASP A 65 9.67 -7.25 -11.07
CA ASP A 65 8.27 -7.34 -10.66
C ASP A 65 7.40 -6.35 -11.47
N ALA A 66 6.21 -6.78 -11.84
CA ALA A 66 5.29 -5.96 -12.60
C ALA A 66 4.89 -4.70 -11.81
N PRO A 67 4.90 -3.51 -12.44
CA PRO A 67 4.59 -2.25 -11.74
C PRO A 67 3.21 -2.24 -11.09
N GLU A 68 2.23 -2.92 -11.69
CA GLU A 68 0.91 -3.09 -11.11
C GLU A 68 0.96 -3.85 -9.78
N ASP A 69 1.73 -4.95 -9.71
CA ASP A 69 1.86 -5.74 -8.49
C ASP A 69 2.66 -5.01 -7.41
N VAL A 70 3.70 -4.25 -7.81
CA VAL A 70 4.47 -3.40 -6.88
C VAL A 70 3.57 -2.34 -6.23
N ALA A 71 2.71 -1.68 -7.01
CA ALA A 71 1.76 -0.69 -6.52
C ALA A 71 0.77 -1.30 -5.53
N ARG A 72 0.20 -2.44 -5.90
CA ARG A 72 -0.76 -3.17 -5.08
C ARG A 72 -0.11 -3.69 -3.80
N LYS A 73 1.10 -4.24 -3.89
CA LYS A 73 1.87 -4.67 -2.71
C LYS A 73 2.07 -3.51 -1.74
N LEU A 74 2.53 -2.36 -2.22
CA LEU A 74 2.75 -1.17 -1.40
C LEU A 74 1.49 -0.72 -0.67
N LEU A 75 0.35 -0.70 -1.34
CA LEU A 75 -0.92 -0.34 -0.71
C LEU A 75 -1.37 -1.41 0.31
N ARG A 76 -1.26 -2.70 -0.04
CA ARG A 76 -1.74 -3.81 0.78
C ARG A 76 -0.97 -4.02 2.07
N VAL A 77 0.35 -3.78 2.10
CA VAL A 77 1.12 -3.86 3.36
C VAL A 77 0.66 -2.77 4.33
N ASN A 78 0.46 -1.55 3.88
CA ASN A 78 -0.10 -0.48 4.70
C ASN A 78 -1.55 -0.75 5.17
N LEU A 79 -2.37 -1.36 4.30
CA LEU A 79 -3.72 -1.79 4.68
C LEU A 79 -3.70 -2.92 5.72
N SER A 80 -2.65 -3.75 5.73
CA SER A 80 -2.45 -4.78 6.75
C SER A 80 -2.24 -4.16 8.13
N ASP A 81 -1.46 -3.09 8.23
CA ASP A 81 -1.30 -2.32 9.47
C ASP A 81 -2.62 -1.72 9.95
N LEU A 82 -3.40 -1.11 9.04
CA LEU A 82 -4.72 -0.59 9.39
C LEU A 82 -5.64 -1.71 9.89
N ALA A 83 -5.59 -2.89 9.27
CA ALA A 83 -6.35 -4.06 9.69
C ALA A 83 -5.94 -4.52 11.10
N ALA A 84 -4.63 -4.56 11.40
CA ALA A 84 -4.12 -4.91 12.71
C ALA A 84 -4.56 -3.95 13.81
N MET A 85 -4.80 -2.68 13.47
CA MET A 85 -5.33 -1.66 14.37
C MET A 85 -6.87 -1.62 14.43
N GLY A 86 -7.57 -2.45 13.65
CA GLY A 86 -9.02 -2.47 13.56
C GLY A 86 -9.61 -1.28 12.81
N ALA A 87 -8.80 -0.55 12.05
CA ALA A 87 -9.19 0.66 11.34
C ALA A 87 -9.82 0.39 9.98
N ALA A 88 -10.80 1.20 9.61
CA ALA A 88 -11.32 1.28 8.25
C ALA A 88 -10.46 2.24 7.43
N PRO A 89 -10.06 1.90 6.19
CA PRO A 89 -9.26 2.79 5.35
C PRO A 89 -10.05 4.05 4.97
N VAL A 90 -9.36 5.19 4.87
CA VAL A 90 -9.91 6.50 4.49
C VAL A 90 -9.20 7.04 3.26
N GLY A 91 -7.87 7.08 3.28
CA GLY A 91 -7.08 7.60 2.18
C GLY A 91 -5.60 7.35 2.37
N TYR A 92 -4.79 7.69 1.36
CA TYR A 92 -3.34 7.51 1.43
C TYR A 92 -2.57 8.63 0.72
N LEU A 93 -1.33 8.83 1.16
CA LEU A 93 -0.32 9.66 0.51
C LEU A 93 0.77 8.74 -0.05
N VAL A 94 1.28 9.03 -1.26
CA VAL A 94 2.36 8.25 -1.86
C VAL A 94 3.52 9.16 -2.26
N ALA A 95 4.73 8.83 -1.81
CA ALA A 95 5.97 9.43 -2.28
C ALA A 95 6.73 8.45 -3.16
N SER A 96 7.14 8.90 -4.34
CA SER A 96 7.76 8.09 -5.39
C SER A 96 9.11 8.66 -5.78
N PHE A 97 10.14 7.84 -5.74
CA PHE A 97 11.53 8.20 -6.07
C PHE A 97 11.92 7.45 -7.36
N TRP A 98 11.76 8.13 -8.50
CA TRP A 98 11.92 7.52 -9.82
C TRP A 98 13.36 7.58 -10.30
N PRO A 99 13.98 6.44 -10.65
CA PRO A 99 15.24 6.44 -11.38
C PRO A 99 15.12 7.19 -12.71
N GLU A 100 16.20 7.85 -13.14
CA GLU A 100 16.22 8.63 -14.40
C GLU A 100 15.77 7.82 -15.63
N LYS A 101 16.09 6.54 -15.67
CA LYS A 101 15.82 5.64 -16.80
C LYS A 101 14.55 4.80 -16.63
N LEU A 102 13.65 5.17 -15.71
CA LEU A 102 12.39 4.42 -15.54
C LEU A 102 11.50 4.63 -16.79
N PRO A 103 11.02 3.55 -17.44
CA PRO A 103 10.13 3.65 -18.59
C PRO A 103 8.77 4.29 -18.20
N SER A 104 8.19 5.10 -19.08
CA SER A 104 6.88 5.74 -18.79
C SER A 104 5.75 4.74 -18.61
N ASN A 105 5.76 3.62 -19.31
CA ASN A 105 4.78 2.54 -19.15
C ASN A 105 4.86 1.87 -17.77
N TRP A 106 6.00 1.95 -17.08
CA TRP A 106 6.13 1.48 -15.70
C TRP A 106 5.25 2.32 -14.76
N ILE A 107 5.30 3.66 -14.91
CA ILE A 107 4.50 4.58 -14.10
C ILE A 107 3.01 4.40 -14.39
N GLU A 108 2.64 4.16 -15.64
CA GLU A 108 1.26 3.86 -16.05
C GLU A 108 0.75 2.56 -15.38
N GLY A 109 1.55 1.50 -15.41
CA GLY A 109 1.23 0.25 -14.73
C GLY A 109 1.12 0.40 -13.21
N PHE A 110 2.01 1.20 -12.60
CA PHE A 110 1.95 1.52 -11.18
C PHE A 110 0.65 2.24 -10.81
N ALA A 111 0.26 3.26 -11.58
CA ALA A 111 -1.00 3.97 -11.37
C ALA A 111 -2.22 3.05 -11.52
N ALA A 112 -2.22 2.16 -12.53
CA ALA A 112 -3.27 1.17 -12.73
C ALA A 112 -3.39 0.20 -11.56
N GLY A 113 -2.26 -0.22 -10.97
CA GLY A 113 -2.22 -1.06 -9.77
C GLY A 113 -2.84 -0.37 -8.56
N LEU A 114 -2.52 0.91 -8.34
CA LEU A 114 -3.15 1.71 -7.29
C LEU A 114 -4.66 1.83 -7.49
N GLU A 115 -5.11 2.14 -8.72
CA GLU A 115 -6.53 2.26 -9.04
C GLU A 115 -7.31 0.98 -8.74
N LYS A 116 -6.73 -0.17 -9.09
CA LYS A 116 -7.36 -1.48 -8.87
C LYS A 116 -7.60 -1.74 -7.39
N ASP A 117 -6.59 -1.51 -6.55
CA ASP A 117 -6.73 -1.74 -5.11
C ASP A 117 -7.48 -0.61 -4.39
N GLN A 118 -7.47 0.63 -4.90
CA GLN A 118 -8.39 1.67 -4.43
C GLN A 118 -9.84 1.23 -4.55
N ASN A 119 -10.20 0.67 -5.70
CA ASN A 119 -11.55 0.17 -5.96
C ASN A 119 -11.88 -1.06 -5.12
N GLU A 120 -10.91 -1.98 -4.92
CA GLU A 120 -11.09 -3.20 -4.13
C GLU A 120 -11.32 -2.88 -2.64
N PHE A 121 -10.54 -1.94 -2.09
CA PHE A 121 -10.52 -1.68 -0.63
C PHE A 121 -11.25 -0.40 -0.22
N GLY A 122 -11.76 0.38 -1.16
CA GLY A 122 -12.51 1.60 -0.86
C GLY A 122 -11.65 2.69 -0.21
N ILE A 123 -10.41 2.84 -0.67
CA ILE A 123 -9.46 3.86 -0.21
C ILE A 123 -9.11 4.79 -1.36
N GLY A 124 -8.81 6.08 -1.11
CA GLY A 124 -8.51 7.03 -2.18
C GLY A 124 -7.18 7.74 -2.00
N LEU A 125 -6.58 8.18 -3.12
CA LEU A 125 -5.39 9.01 -3.09
C LEU A 125 -5.71 10.40 -2.53
N LEU A 126 -4.96 10.82 -1.52
CA LEU A 126 -5.03 12.16 -0.91
C LEU A 126 -4.00 13.12 -1.52
N GLY A 127 -2.86 12.61 -1.94
CA GLY A 127 -1.75 13.39 -2.47
C GLY A 127 -0.44 12.60 -2.43
N GLY A 128 0.66 13.32 -2.57
CA GLY A 128 1.97 12.68 -2.52
C GLY A 128 3.08 13.56 -3.06
N ASP A 129 4.20 12.95 -3.36
CA ASP A 129 5.36 13.62 -3.93
C ASP A 129 6.03 12.74 -4.97
N THR A 130 6.64 13.36 -5.97
CA THR A 130 7.34 12.67 -7.04
C THR A 130 8.70 13.31 -7.26
N VAL A 131 9.75 12.56 -7.00
CA VAL A 131 11.12 13.03 -7.15
C VAL A 131 11.94 12.11 -8.05
N ARG A 132 12.98 12.65 -8.67
CA ARG A 132 13.97 11.85 -9.40
C ARG A 132 15.13 11.47 -8.48
N THR A 133 15.67 10.26 -8.67
CA THR A 133 16.77 9.74 -7.88
C THR A 133 17.83 9.09 -8.77
N PRO A 134 19.10 9.23 -8.45
CA PRO A 134 20.17 8.42 -9.07
C PRO A 134 20.23 6.99 -8.49
N GLY A 135 19.51 6.72 -7.40
CA GLY A 135 19.46 5.44 -6.71
C GLY A 135 18.39 4.50 -7.27
N PRO A 136 18.15 3.39 -6.57
CA PRO A 136 17.11 2.45 -6.95
C PRO A 136 15.70 3.08 -6.83
N LEU A 137 14.76 2.52 -7.58
CA LEU A 137 13.35 2.83 -7.41
C LEU A 137 12.94 2.63 -5.96
N SER A 138 12.40 3.69 -5.36
CA SER A 138 11.95 3.67 -3.97
C SER A 138 10.56 4.29 -3.87
N LEU A 139 9.74 3.71 -3.04
CA LEU A 139 8.34 4.10 -2.88
C LEU A 139 8.04 4.19 -1.39
N SER A 140 7.21 5.15 -1.00
CA SER A 140 6.73 5.24 0.38
C SER A 140 5.26 5.63 0.38
N LEU A 141 4.46 4.95 1.19
CA LEU A 141 3.04 5.21 1.32
C LEU A 141 2.70 5.46 2.79
N THR A 142 1.84 6.43 3.02
CA THR A 142 1.21 6.68 4.32
C THR A 142 -0.27 6.44 4.17
N ALA A 143 -0.80 5.41 4.81
CA ALA A 143 -2.23 5.15 4.85
C ALA A 143 -2.88 5.81 6.06
N VAL A 144 -4.08 6.33 5.86
CA VAL A 144 -4.94 6.91 6.88
C VAL A 144 -6.18 6.06 7.01
N GLY A 145 -6.49 5.64 8.22
CA GLY A 145 -7.73 4.93 8.55
C GLY A 145 -8.42 5.54 9.76
N GLU A 146 -9.63 5.10 10.03
CA GLU A 146 -10.43 5.51 11.18
C GLU A 146 -10.91 4.31 11.99
N VAL A 147 -10.89 4.45 13.31
CA VAL A 147 -11.47 3.50 14.26
C VAL A 147 -12.31 4.25 15.29
N THR A 148 -13.26 3.61 15.95
CA THR A 148 -14.00 4.23 17.06
C THR A 148 -13.04 4.70 18.14
N ALA A 149 -13.21 5.93 18.62
CA ALA A 149 -12.29 6.55 19.58
C ALA A 149 -12.03 5.64 20.80
N GLY A 150 -10.75 5.43 21.11
CA GLY A 150 -10.29 4.57 22.19
C GLY A 150 -10.39 3.07 21.92
N GLN A 151 -10.79 2.62 20.73
CA GLN A 151 -10.97 1.20 20.41
C GLN A 151 -9.92 0.64 19.44
N ALA A 152 -8.86 1.38 19.15
CA ALA A 152 -7.76 0.88 18.35
C ALA A 152 -7.13 -0.36 19.00
N LEU A 153 -7.01 -1.44 18.24
CA LEU A 153 -6.29 -2.64 18.67
C LEU A 153 -4.80 -2.32 18.79
N ARG A 154 -4.13 -2.95 19.77
CA ARG A 154 -2.72 -2.71 20.04
C ARG A 154 -1.99 -4.02 20.25
N ARG A 155 -0.66 -4.00 20.10
CA ARG A 155 0.21 -5.16 20.33
C ARG A 155 0.36 -5.55 21.80
N ASN A 156 0.20 -4.59 22.72
CA ASN A 156 0.53 -4.71 24.14
C ASN A 156 -0.66 -5.07 25.05
N GLY A 157 -1.79 -5.48 24.48
CA GLY A 157 -2.97 -5.81 25.26
C GLY A 157 -3.08 -7.29 25.68
N ALA A 158 -2.21 -8.16 25.13
CA ALA A 158 -2.25 -9.60 25.43
C ALA A 158 -1.88 -9.89 26.89
N ALA A 159 -2.56 -10.89 27.46
CA ALA A 159 -2.36 -11.36 28.83
C ALA A 159 -2.10 -12.88 28.87
N GLU A 160 -1.54 -13.35 29.98
CA GLU A 160 -1.34 -14.78 30.20
C GLU A 160 -2.70 -15.51 30.20
N GLY A 161 -2.79 -16.58 29.42
CA GLY A 161 -4.03 -17.34 29.22
C GLY A 161 -4.82 -16.98 27.96
N ASP A 162 -4.43 -15.91 27.25
CA ASP A 162 -5.04 -15.58 25.97
C ASP A 162 -4.72 -16.63 24.91
N LEU A 163 -5.70 -16.87 24.03
CA LEU A 163 -5.50 -17.74 22.87
C LEU A 163 -4.82 -16.96 21.74
N ILE A 164 -3.74 -17.52 21.20
CA ILE A 164 -3.07 -17.00 20.01
C ILE A 164 -3.78 -17.57 18.77
N VAL A 165 -4.33 -16.67 17.94
CA VAL A 165 -5.04 -17.02 16.71
C VAL A 165 -4.38 -16.37 15.52
N VAL A 166 -4.20 -17.12 14.43
CA VAL A 166 -3.65 -16.63 13.16
C VAL A 166 -4.70 -16.76 12.07
N SER A 167 -4.87 -15.70 11.28
CA SER A 167 -5.75 -15.74 10.11
C SER A 167 -4.97 -16.09 8.86
N GLY A 168 -5.28 -17.23 8.26
CA GLY A 168 -4.58 -17.73 7.06
C GLY A 168 -3.33 -18.54 7.41
N THR A 169 -2.33 -18.51 6.51
CA THR A 169 -1.08 -19.27 6.60
C THR A 169 0.12 -18.33 6.77
N ILE A 170 1.12 -18.77 7.51
CA ILE A 170 2.37 -18.02 7.74
C ILE A 170 3.44 -18.56 6.80
N GLY A 171 4.24 -17.66 6.22
CA GLY A 171 5.39 -18.00 5.38
C GLY A 171 5.08 -18.13 3.87
N ASP A 172 3.83 -17.97 3.45
CA ASP A 172 3.46 -18.06 2.03
C ASP A 172 4.21 -17.02 1.17
N GLY A 173 4.39 -15.80 1.64
CA GLY A 173 5.12 -14.75 0.92
C GLY A 173 6.61 -15.10 0.75
N ALA A 174 7.27 -15.56 1.81
CA ALA A 174 8.66 -15.99 1.75
C ALA A 174 8.85 -17.19 0.81
N LEU A 175 7.95 -18.18 0.87
CA LEU A 175 7.95 -19.31 -0.05
C LEU A 175 7.67 -18.87 -1.49
N GLY A 176 6.81 -17.87 -1.70
CA GLY A 176 6.54 -17.28 -3.01
C GLY A 176 7.78 -16.64 -3.62
N LEU A 177 8.56 -15.91 -2.84
CA LEU A 177 9.84 -15.35 -3.28
C LEU A 177 10.85 -16.46 -3.64
N LEU A 178 10.92 -17.53 -2.85
CA LEU A 178 11.77 -18.68 -3.17
C LEU A 178 11.32 -19.41 -4.44
N ALA A 179 10.01 -19.51 -4.65
CA ALA A 179 9.43 -20.09 -5.88
C ALA A 179 9.80 -19.24 -7.12
N LEU A 180 9.66 -17.90 -7.04
CA LEU A 180 10.07 -16.98 -8.10
C LEU A 180 11.56 -17.10 -8.44
N LYS A 181 12.41 -17.30 -7.44
CA LYS A 181 13.86 -17.50 -7.61
C LYS A 181 14.22 -18.91 -8.08
N GLY A 182 13.24 -19.79 -8.32
CA GLY A 182 13.49 -21.18 -8.74
C GLY A 182 14.15 -22.03 -7.65
N ALA A 183 14.11 -21.61 -6.40
CA ALA A 183 14.74 -22.32 -5.29
C ALA A 183 13.90 -23.49 -4.73
N LEU A 184 12.63 -23.59 -5.13
CA LEU A 184 11.74 -24.67 -4.71
C LEU A 184 11.55 -25.66 -5.85
N VAL A 185 11.94 -26.91 -5.62
CA VAL A 185 11.88 -28.00 -6.62
C VAL A 185 10.72 -28.94 -6.28
N GLY A 186 9.98 -29.37 -7.30
CA GLY A 186 8.94 -30.42 -7.15
C GLY A 186 7.62 -29.92 -6.55
N LEU A 187 7.40 -28.61 -6.53
CA LEU A 187 6.09 -28.04 -6.17
C LEU A 187 5.08 -28.28 -7.32
N ASP A 188 3.85 -28.55 -6.93
CA ASP A 188 2.70 -28.49 -7.82
C ASP A 188 2.54 -27.06 -8.39
N GLU A 189 2.18 -26.95 -9.68
CA GLU A 189 2.10 -25.67 -10.38
C GLU A 189 1.08 -24.72 -9.76
N ASP A 190 -0.07 -25.22 -9.28
CA ASP A 190 -1.12 -24.38 -8.68
C ASP A 190 -0.68 -23.87 -7.31
N LEU A 191 0.04 -24.71 -6.54
CA LEU A 191 0.65 -24.27 -5.29
C LEU A 191 1.72 -23.22 -5.52
N GLN A 192 2.57 -23.42 -6.53
CA GLN A 192 3.60 -22.44 -6.90
C GLN A 192 2.98 -21.09 -7.26
N LYS A 193 1.96 -21.07 -8.13
CA LYS A 193 1.22 -19.86 -8.50
C LYS A 193 0.61 -19.17 -7.28
N LYS A 194 -0.02 -19.92 -6.39
CA LYS A 194 -0.61 -19.40 -5.17
C LYS A 194 0.43 -18.75 -4.25
N LEU A 195 1.59 -19.35 -4.09
CA LEU A 195 2.67 -18.81 -3.26
C LEU A 195 3.24 -17.52 -3.87
N ILE A 196 3.46 -17.51 -5.19
CA ILE A 196 3.91 -16.32 -5.93
C ILE A 196 2.88 -15.18 -5.81
N ASP A 197 1.58 -15.48 -5.94
CA ASP A 197 0.51 -14.50 -5.73
C ASP A 197 0.56 -13.92 -4.30
N ARG A 198 0.85 -14.73 -3.28
CA ARG A 198 0.99 -14.26 -1.90
C ARG A 198 2.19 -13.34 -1.70
N TYR A 199 3.29 -13.57 -2.43
CA TYR A 199 4.44 -12.68 -2.42
C TYR A 199 4.13 -11.33 -3.07
N HIS A 200 3.46 -11.33 -4.22
CA HIS A 200 3.11 -10.10 -4.93
C HIS A 200 1.96 -9.34 -4.28
N LEU A 201 0.92 -10.07 -3.85
CA LEU A 201 -0.35 -9.52 -3.41
C LEU A 201 -0.71 -9.99 -1.99
N PRO A 202 -0.10 -9.41 -0.95
CA PRO A 202 -0.51 -9.66 0.43
C PRO A 202 -2.01 -9.41 0.61
N GLN A 203 -2.64 -10.14 1.51
CA GLN A 203 -4.09 -10.09 1.71
C GLN A 203 -4.43 -9.38 3.02
N PRO A 204 -4.63 -8.05 3.03
CA PRO A 204 -4.98 -7.31 4.24
C PRO A 204 -6.33 -7.78 4.79
N ARG A 205 -6.38 -8.05 6.09
CA ARG A 205 -7.57 -8.62 6.75
C ARG A 205 -8.49 -7.54 7.34
N LEU A 206 -8.80 -6.47 6.56
CA LEU A 206 -9.57 -5.31 7.01
C LEU A 206 -10.91 -5.69 7.66
N ALA A 207 -11.68 -6.58 7.02
CA ALA A 207 -12.96 -7.02 7.57
C ALA A 207 -12.80 -7.74 8.91
N LEU A 208 -11.76 -8.60 9.03
CA LEU A 208 -11.44 -9.28 10.28
C LEU A 208 -10.98 -8.29 11.35
N GLY A 209 -10.05 -7.39 11.04
CA GLY A 209 -9.58 -6.36 11.97
C GLY A 209 -10.73 -5.56 12.57
N LYS A 210 -11.66 -5.10 11.74
CA LYS A 210 -12.87 -4.42 12.20
C LYS A 210 -13.73 -5.27 13.13
N LEU A 211 -13.88 -6.57 12.86
CA LEU A 211 -14.66 -7.49 13.70
C LEU A 211 -13.99 -7.79 15.04
N LEU A 212 -12.67 -7.70 15.14
CA LEU A 212 -11.89 -7.95 16.34
C LEU A 212 -11.91 -6.76 17.30
N THR A 213 -12.25 -5.56 16.84
CA THR A 213 -12.36 -4.36 17.68
C THR A 213 -13.34 -4.61 18.85
N GLY A 214 -12.87 -4.38 20.08
CA GLY A 214 -13.60 -4.64 21.32
C GLY A 214 -13.76 -6.12 21.69
N LYS A 215 -13.12 -7.05 20.96
CA LYS A 215 -13.17 -8.51 21.22
C LYS A 215 -11.78 -9.11 21.45
N ALA A 216 -10.80 -8.72 20.65
CA ALA A 216 -9.42 -9.15 20.83
C ALA A 216 -8.71 -8.26 21.87
N THR A 217 -7.90 -8.87 22.72
CA THR A 217 -7.06 -8.19 23.71
C THR A 217 -5.85 -7.54 23.07
N ALA A 218 -5.30 -8.15 22.03
CA ALA A 218 -4.19 -7.64 21.23
C ALA A 218 -4.32 -8.06 19.76
N CYS A 219 -3.66 -7.32 18.90
CA CYS A 219 -3.53 -7.66 17.48
C CYS A 219 -2.21 -7.13 16.92
N ILE A 220 -1.63 -7.88 16.00
CA ILE A 220 -0.44 -7.51 15.23
C ILE A 220 -0.60 -8.09 13.83
N ASP A 221 -0.09 -7.40 12.82
CA ASP A 221 0.04 -7.96 11.48
C ASP A 221 1.25 -8.91 11.39
N ILE A 222 1.32 -9.68 10.30
CA ILE A 222 2.47 -10.52 9.94
C ILE A 222 3.03 -9.95 8.66
N SER A 223 4.13 -9.21 8.79
CA SER A 223 4.66 -8.36 7.72
C SER A 223 5.68 -9.07 6.84
N ASP A 224 6.53 -9.96 7.42
CA ASP A 224 7.65 -10.64 6.73
C ASP A 224 7.55 -12.17 6.78
#